data_ed9a0b1bf98482e56c12924bcfef3662
#
_entry.id   ed9a0b1bf98482e56c12924bcfef3662
#
_cell.length_a   1.000
_cell.length_b   1.000
_cell.length_c   1.000
_cell.angle_alpha   90.00
_cell.angle_beta   90.00
_cell.angle_gamma   90.00
#
_symmetry.space_group_name_H-M   'P 1'
#
loop_
_entity.id
_entity.type
_entity.pdbx_description
1 polymer ?
#
loop_
_entity_poly.entity_id
_entity_poly.type
_entity_poly.pdbx_seq_one_letter_code
_entity_poly.pdbx_strand_id
1 'polypeptide(L)'
;QKEALKNIRSKTEEVKEGIKLLEEMVEKLDAPLEYLEVMGIEGNAARVYFPRVFNNVNWKGRKPRIKSDYINVTLDIGYTMLFNIVDSILQVYGFDTYYGVFHKCFYMRKSLVCDLMESMRPIVDYQVRKAINLGQCKEEDFDLYDMRWVLKYKKNPEYIQFLMKAILEYKE
;
A
#
# COMPACT_ATOMS: atom_id res chain seq x y z
N GLN A 1 2.85 -8.27 -1.41
CA GLN A 1 2.14 -8.13 -2.70
C GLN A 1 1.64 -9.48 -3.22
N LYS A 2 2.50 -10.48 -3.39
CA LYS A 2 2.13 -11.81 -3.87
C LYS A 2 1.02 -12.44 -3.02
N GLU A 3 1.15 -12.45 -1.71
CA GLU A 3 0.15 -13.01 -0.81
C GLU A 3 -1.18 -12.23 -0.85
N ALA A 4 -1.14 -10.91 -1.01
CA ALA A 4 -2.35 -10.12 -1.19
C ALA A 4 -3.13 -10.53 -2.45
N LEU A 5 -2.44 -10.80 -3.57
CA LEU A 5 -3.08 -11.33 -4.79
C LEU A 5 -3.61 -12.74 -4.59
N LYS A 6 -2.89 -13.61 -3.86
CA LYS A 6 -3.35 -14.98 -3.54
C LYS A 6 -4.64 -14.98 -2.71
N ASN A 7 -4.85 -13.98 -1.87
CA ASN A 7 -6.03 -13.84 -1.03
C ASN A 7 -7.27 -13.31 -1.77
N ILE A 8 -7.16 -12.89 -3.04
CA ILE A 8 -8.30 -12.49 -3.85
C ILE A 8 -9.14 -13.72 -4.18
N ARG A 9 -10.44 -13.70 -3.81
CA ARG A 9 -11.36 -14.83 -4.03
C ARG A 9 -11.62 -15.11 -5.50
N SER A 10 -11.89 -14.07 -6.30
CA SER A 10 -12.12 -14.19 -7.76
C SER A 10 -10.79 -14.01 -8.49
N LYS A 11 -10.11 -15.11 -8.77
CA LYS A 11 -8.83 -15.11 -9.51
C LYS A 11 -9.10 -15.17 -11.02
N THR A 12 -9.05 -14.02 -11.66
CA THR A 12 -9.00 -13.97 -13.13
C THR A 12 -7.67 -14.51 -13.64
N GLU A 13 -7.57 -14.84 -14.93
CA GLU A 13 -6.30 -15.27 -15.53
C GLU A 13 -5.21 -14.21 -15.37
N GLU A 14 -5.57 -12.92 -15.47
CA GLU A 14 -4.64 -11.80 -15.21
C GLU A 14 -4.07 -11.82 -13.79
N VAL A 15 -4.89 -12.15 -12.78
CA VAL A 15 -4.42 -12.27 -11.39
C VAL A 15 -3.48 -13.45 -11.21
N LYS A 16 -3.79 -14.59 -11.85
CA LYS A 16 -2.91 -15.78 -11.82
C LYS A 16 -1.56 -15.52 -12.48
N GLU A 17 -1.58 -14.88 -13.65
CA GLU A 17 -0.37 -14.43 -14.34
C GLU A 17 0.45 -13.45 -13.46
N GLY A 18 -0.21 -12.50 -12.82
CA GLY A 18 0.44 -11.56 -11.91
C GLY A 18 1.12 -12.25 -10.73
N ILE A 19 0.50 -13.28 -10.15
CA ILE A 19 1.11 -14.08 -9.08
C ILE A 19 2.39 -14.76 -9.59
N LYS A 20 2.34 -15.39 -10.79
CA LYS A 20 3.50 -16.04 -11.41
C LYS A 20 4.65 -15.06 -11.66
N LEU A 21 4.35 -13.89 -12.25
CA LEU A 21 5.35 -12.85 -12.48
C LEU A 21 5.99 -12.36 -11.18
N LEU A 22 5.21 -12.19 -10.11
CA LEU A 22 5.75 -11.82 -8.80
C LEU A 22 6.59 -12.94 -8.18
N GLU A 23 6.27 -14.21 -8.41
CA GLU A 23 7.08 -15.35 -7.97
C GLU A 23 8.43 -15.35 -8.68
N GLU A 24 8.46 -15.18 -10.01
CA GLU A 24 9.70 -15.03 -10.78
C GLU A 24 10.57 -13.84 -10.32
N MET A 25 9.94 -12.75 -9.87
CA MET A 25 10.67 -11.60 -9.31
C MET A 25 11.25 -11.91 -7.93
N VAL A 26 10.56 -12.69 -7.11
CA VAL A 26 11.08 -13.14 -5.79
C VAL A 26 12.30 -14.05 -5.99
N GLU A 27 12.27 -14.99 -6.93
CA GLU A 27 13.42 -15.87 -7.23
C GLU A 27 14.66 -15.07 -7.65
N LYS A 28 14.50 -13.93 -8.32
CA LYS A 28 15.63 -13.06 -8.67
C LYS A 28 16.32 -12.42 -7.47
N LEU A 29 15.60 -12.28 -6.33
CA LEU A 29 16.17 -11.70 -5.11
C LEU A 29 17.10 -12.66 -4.36
N ASP A 30 17.13 -13.94 -4.72
CA ASP A 30 18.03 -14.93 -4.13
C ASP A 30 19.48 -14.78 -4.62
N ALA A 31 19.69 -14.02 -5.71
CA ALA A 31 21.02 -13.69 -6.20
C ALA A 31 21.57 -12.41 -5.55
N PRO A 32 22.91 -12.26 -5.44
CA PRO A 32 23.49 -10.99 -5.07
C PRO A 32 23.10 -9.90 -6.08
N LEU A 33 22.42 -8.85 -5.60
CA LEU A 33 21.92 -7.76 -6.43
C LEU A 33 22.48 -6.41 -5.96
N GLU A 34 22.73 -5.55 -6.91
CA GLU A 34 23.04 -4.15 -6.63
C GLU A 34 21.77 -3.38 -6.23
N TYR A 35 21.92 -2.31 -5.46
CA TYR A 35 20.82 -1.48 -4.95
C TYR A 35 19.82 -1.05 -6.05
N LEU A 36 20.34 -0.63 -7.22
CA LEU A 36 19.49 -0.18 -8.33
C LEU A 36 18.69 -1.33 -8.95
N GLU A 37 19.23 -2.55 -8.94
CA GLU A 37 18.52 -3.73 -9.44
C GLU A 37 17.35 -4.09 -8.54
N VAL A 38 17.55 -4.05 -7.22
CA VAL A 38 16.47 -4.28 -6.24
C VAL A 38 15.37 -3.24 -6.39
N MET A 39 15.70 -1.97 -6.53
CA MET A 39 14.72 -0.91 -6.81
C MET A 39 13.98 -1.12 -8.14
N GLY A 40 14.67 -1.61 -9.16
CA GLY A 40 14.07 -1.97 -10.45
C GLY A 40 13.06 -3.10 -10.32
N ILE A 41 13.38 -4.13 -9.54
CA ILE A 41 12.47 -5.25 -9.24
C ILE A 41 11.26 -4.74 -8.47
N GLU A 42 11.43 -3.90 -7.44
CA GLU A 42 10.34 -3.31 -6.66
C GLU A 42 9.39 -2.51 -7.55
N GLY A 43 9.93 -1.62 -8.40
CA GLY A 43 9.12 -0.83 -9.32
C GLY A 43 8.35 -1.69 -10.34
N ASN A 44 8.95 -2.76 -10.85
CA ASN A 44 8.28 -3.71 -11.74
C ASN A 44 7.21 -4.52 -10.99
N ALA A 45 7.49 -4.95 -9.76
CA ALA A 45 6.51 -5.64 -8.92
C ALA A 45 5.28 -4.76 -8.65
N ALA A 46 5.47 -3.48 -8.34
CA ALA A 46 4.36 -2.54 -8.17
C ALA A 46 3.53 -2.37 -9.46
N ARG A 47 4.20 -2.33 -10.62
CA ARG A 47 3.54 -2.21 -11.93
C ARG A 47 2.71 -3.45 -12.28
N VAL A 48 3.14 -4.64 -11.86
CA VAL A 48 2.39 -5.89 -12.00
C VAL A 48 1.24 -5.95 -10.99
N TYR A 49 1.49 -5.55 -9.76
CA TYR A 49 0.58 -5.71 -8.63
C TYR A 49 -0.65 -4.80 -8.67
N PHE A 50 -0.46 -3.49 -8.80
CA PHE A 50 -1.55 -2.52 -8.62
C PHE A 50 -2.72 -2.69 -9.60
N PRO A 51 -2.53 -2.91 -10.91
CA PRO A 51 -3.65 -3.16 -11.81
C PRO A 51 -4.45 -4.41 -11.45
N ARG A 52 -3.79 -5.40 -10.84
CA ARG A 52 -4.40 -6.69 -10.51
C ARG A 52 -5.12 -6.68 -9.16
N VAL A 53 -4.60 -5.97 -8.17
CA VAL A 53 -5.29 -5.84 -6.89
C VAL A 53 -6.57 -5.00 -7.01
N PHE A 54 -6.65 -4.07 -7.95
CA PHE A 54 -7.83 -3.23 -8.20
C PHE A 54 -8.50 -3.54 -9.55
N ASN A 55 -8.40 -4.78 -10.05
CA ASN A 55 -8.96 -5.20 -11.35
C ASN A 55 -10.49 -5.16 -11.44
N ASN A 56 -11.18 -5.04 -10.31
CA ASN A 56 -12.64 -4.99 -10.21
C ASN A 56 -13.22 -3.57 -10.30
N VAL A 57 -12.37 -2.56 -10.42
CA VAL A 57 -12.76 -1.15 -10.53
C VAL A 57 -12.01 -0.48 -11.68
N ASN A 58 -12.63 0.50 -12.32
CA ASN A 58 -11.98 1.28 -13.37
C ASN A 58 -11.01 2.29 -12.75
N TRP A 59 -9.84 1.80 -12.35
CA TRP A 59 -8.82 2.60 -11.67
C TRP A 59 -7.62 2.89 -12.57
N LYS A 60 -7.19 4.14 -12.57
CA LYS A 60 -6.07 4.63 -13.43
C LYS A 60 -4.67 4.38 -12.83
N GLY A 61 -4.60 3.62 -11.74
CA GLY A 61 -3.34 3.25 -11.11
C GLY A 61 -2.92 4.14 -9.93
N ARG A 62 -1.87 3.70 -9.25
CA ARG A 62 -1.35 4.36 -8.06
C ARG A 62 -0.66 5.68 -8.44
N LYS A 63 -1.15 6.79 -7.85
CA LYS A 63 -0.59 8.15 -8.00
C LYS A 63 -0.36 8.73 -6.60
N PRO A 64 0.81 8.48 -6.00
CA PRO A 64 1.10 8.92 -4.64
C PRO A 64 0.98 10.44 -4.49
N ARG A 65 0.34 10.90 -3.41
CA ARG A 65 0.21 12.32 -3.01
C ARG A 65 -0.62 13.21 -3.93
N ILE A 66 -0.99 12.77 -5.12
CA ILE A 66 -1.72 13.60 -6.11
C ILE A 66 -3.21 13.69 -5.78
N LYS A 67 -3.77 12.70 -5.05
CA LYS A 67 -5.20 12.64 -4.69
C LYS A 67 -6.12 12.68 -5.93
N SER A 68 -5.72 11.96 -6.97
CA SER A 68 -6.38 11.96 -8.29
C SER A 68 -7.75 11.30 -8.31
N ASP A 69 -8.05 10.47 -7.33
CA ASP A 69 -9.28 9.69 -7.18
C ASP A 69 -9.46 9.22 -5.73
N TYR A 70 -10.65 8.75 -5.40
CA TYR A 70 -11.00 8.30 -4.06
C TYR A 70 -10.19 7.10 -3.57
N ILE A 71 -9.76 6.21 -4.47
CA ILE A 71 -8.93 5.04 -4.12
C ILE A 71 -7.54 5.52 -3.70
N ASN A 72 -6.92 6.42 -4.48
CA ASN A 72 -5.62 6.99 -4.13
C ASN A 72 -5.66 7.74 -2.80
N VAL A 73 -6.74 8.49 -2.51
CA VAL A 73 -6.91 9.17 -1.21
C VAL A 73 -7.02 8.15 -0.09
N THR A 74 -7.82 7.10 -0.25
CA THR A 74 -7.99 6.07 0.79
C THR A 74 -6.68 5.33 1.06
N LEU A 75 -5.91 5.00 0.02
CA LEU A 75 -4.58 4.43 0.15
C LEU A 75 -3.62 5.36 0.89
N ASP A 76 -3.63 6.66 0.57
CA ASP A 76 -2.78 7.65 1.25
C ASP A 76 -3.13 7.76 2.75
N ILE A 77 -4.43 7.72 3.11
CA ILE A 77 -4.87 7.69 4.51
C ILE A 77 -4.33 6.43 5.20
N GLY A 78 -4.56 5.26 4.62
CA GLY A 78 -4.11 3.99 5.21
C GLY A 78 -2.59 3.89 5.36
N TYR A 79 -1.84 4.34 4.37
CA TYR A 79 -0.37 4.36 4.46
C TYR A 79 0.14 5.38 5.49
N THR A 80 -0.53 6.51 5.66
CA THR A 80 -0.19 7.48 6.71
C THR A 80 -0.43 6.89 8.10
N MET A 81 -1.54 6.17 8.27
CA MET A 81 -1.83 5.47 9.53
C MET A 81 -0.78 4.39 9.83
N LEU A 82 -0.47 3.55 8.83
CA LEU A 82 0.56 2.51 8.94
C LEU A 82 1.92 3.11 9.27
N PHE A 83 2.31 4.19 8.58
CA PHE A 83 3.56 4.91 8.84
C PHE A 83 3.65 5.38 10.30
N ASN A 84 2.60 6.02 10.82
CA ASN A 84 2.60 6.54 12.18
C ASN A 84 2.67 5.42 13.23
N ILE A 85 2.02 4.27 12.97
CA ILE A 85 2.08 3.10 13.86
C ILE A 85 3.50 2.53 13.88
N VAL A 86 4.10 2.29 12.70
CA VAL A 86 5.46 1.75 12.60
C VAL A 86 6.46 2.72 13.24
N ASP A 87 6.36 4.01 12.97
CA ASP A 87 7.20 5.05 13.57
C ASP A 87 7.11 5.03 15.11
N SER A 88 5.89 4.99 15.65
CA SER A 88 5.67 4.95 17.10
C SER A 88 6.26 3.71 17.74
N ILE A 89 6.09 2.54 17.13
CA ILE A 89 6.66 1.28 17.62
C ILE A 89 8.19 1.36 17.63
N LEU A 90 8.80 1.80 16.54
CA LEU A 90 10.26 1.93 16.45
C LEU A 90 10.83 2.85 17.51
N GLN A 91 10.18 3.99 17.76
CA GLN A 91 10.59 4.93 18.80
C GLN A 91 10.48 4.33 20.20
N VAL A 92 9.42 3.57 20.49
CA VAL A 92 9.25 2.86 21.79
C VAL A 92 10.40 1.88 22.03
N TYR A 93 10.87 1.20 20.97
CA TYR A 93 12.02 0.29 21.05
C TYR A 93 13.38 1.00 20.97
N GLY A 94 13.42 2.33 20.91
CA GLY A 94 14.65 3.12 20.93
C GLY A 94 15.41 3.18 19.60
N PHE A 95 14.78 2.83 18.48
CA PHE A 95 15.42 2.92 17.16
C PHE A 95 15.46 4.35 16.65
N ASP A 96 16.57 4.71 15.98
CA ASP A 96 16.64 5.93 15.18
C ASP A 96 15.86 5.73 13.87
N THR A 97 14.68 6.31 13.79
CA THR A 97 13.78 6.14 12.65
C THR A 97 14.26 6.81 11.36
N TYR A 98 15.25 7.69 11.44
CA TYR A 98 15.85 8.37 10.28
C TYR A 98 16.94 7.53 9.60
N TYR A 99 17.53 6.57 10.30
CA TYR A 99 18.58 5.71 9.77
C TYR A 99 18.00 4.44 9.13
N GLY A 100 17.82 4.46 7.81
CA GLY A 100 17.28 3.33 7.05
C GLY A 100 18.33 2.26 6.75
N VAL A 101 17.86 1.05 6.50
CA VAL A 101 18.66 -0.10 6.06
C VAL A 101 18.79 -0.12 4.54
N PHE A 102 17.68 0.05 3.85
CA PHE A 102 17.61 0.04 2.38
C PHE A 102 17.53 1.46 1.80
N HIS A 103 16.63 2.29 2.30
CA HIS A 103 16.54 3.67 1.87
C HIS A 103 17.69 4.50 2.44
N LYS A 104 18.45 5.17 1.56
CA LYS A 104 19.50 6.10 1.96
C LYS A 104 18.95 7.21 2.84
N CYS A 105 19.75 7.66 3.81
CA CYS A 105 19.39 8.81 4.64
C CYS A 105 19.12 10.04 3.77
N PHE A 106 18.01 10.69 4.02
CA PHE A 106 17.61 11.91 3.33
C PHE A 106 17.06 12.90 4.35
N TYR A 107 17.25 14.18 4.11
CA TYR A 107 16.81 15.24 5.03
C TYR A 107 15.34 15.08 5.45
N MET A 108 15.09 15.03 6.75
CA MET A 108 13.78 14.86 7.40
C MET A 108 13.00 13.60 6.98
N ARG A 109 13.60 12.63 6.33
CA ARG A 109 12.95 11.38 5.95
C ARG A 109 13.22 10.30 7.01
N LYS A 110 12.16 9.74 7.56
CA LYS A 110 12.25 8.58 8.45
C LYS A 110 12.45 7.30 7.62
N SER A 111 13.68 7.10 7.16
CA SER A 111 14.02 6.05 6.19
C SER A 111 13.76 4.65 6.73
N LEU A 112 14.03 4.39 8.02
CA LEU A 112 13.76 3.09 8.64
C LEU A 112 12.26 2.76 8.67
N VAL A 113 11.41 3.77 8.94
CA VAL A 113 9.96 3.58 8.90
C VAL A 113 9.52 3.20 7.49
N CYS A 114 10.06 3.86 6.45
CA CYS A 114 9.77 3.53 5.06
C CYS A 114 10.18 2.09 4.74
N ASP A 115 11.39 1.66 5.16
CA ASP A 115 11.90 0.32 4.90
C ASP A 115 10.99 -0.76 5.47
N LEU A 116 10.56 -0.60 6.72
CA LEU A 116 9.72 -1.60 7.38
C LEU A 116 8.28 -1.60 6.87
N MET A 117 7.70 -0.42 6.64
CA MET A 117 6.32 -0.35 6.19
C MET A 117 6.09 -0.89 4.77
N GLU A 118 7.12 -0.93 3.90
CA GLU A 118 6.99 -1.46 2.54
C GLU A 118 6.45 -2.90 2.53
N SER A 119 6.92 -3.74 3.44
CA SER A 119 6.44 -5.11 3.55
C SER A 119 4.99 -5.20 4.02
N MET A 120 4.49 -4.20 4.74
CA MET A 120 3.15 -4.15 5.34
C MET A 120 2.13 -3.40 4.48
N ARG A 121 2.55 -2.62 3.47
CA ARG A 121 1.63 -1.89 2.57
C ARG A 121 0.52 -2.76 1.97
N PRO A 122 0.76 -3.99 1.54
CA PRO A 122 -0.29 -4.84 0.97
C PRO A 122 -1.47 -5.11 1.91
N ILE A 123 -1.31 -4.95 3.22
CA ILE A 123 -2.41 -5.04 4.21
C ILE A 123 -3.44 -3.93 3.93
N VAL A 124 -2.94 -2.71 3.73
CA VAL A 124 -3.78 -1.55 3.40
C VAL A 124 -4.43 -1.72 2.03
N ASP A 125 -3.66 -2.14 1.03
CA ASP A 125 -4.15 -2.34 -0.34
C ASP A 125 -5.31 -3.33 -0.38
N TYR A 126 -5.13 -4.48 0.26
CA TYR A 126 -6.14 -5.52 0.34
C TYR A 126 -7.38 -5.05 1.10
N GLN A 127 -7.21 -4.30 2.20
CA GLN A 127 -8.31 -3.74 2.96
C GLN A 127 -9.10 -2.70 2.15
N VAL A 128 -8.43 -1.82 1.41
CA VAL A 128 -9.09 -0.85 0.53
C VAL A 128 -9.89 -1.57 -0.56
N ARG A 129 -9.31 -2.57 -1.23
CA ARG A 129 -10.05 -3.43 -2.16
C ARG A 129 -11.29 -4.06 -1.51
N LYS A 130 -11.14 -4.63 -0.31
CA LYS A 130 -12.24 -5.24 0.44
C LYS A 130 -13.33 -4.22 0.77
N ALA A 131 -12.95 -3.03 1.21
CA ALA A 131 -13.88 -1.95 1.53
C ALA A 131 -14.68 -1.49 0.29
N ILE A 132 -14.04 -1.41 -0.87
CA ILE A 132 -14.71 -1.11 -2.15
C ILE A 132 -15.73 -2.21 -2.48
N ASN A 133 -15.35 -3.48 -2.39
CA ASN A 133 -16.23 -4.62 -2.70
C ASN A 133 -17.44 -4.71 -1.76
N LEU A 134 -17.29 -4.29 -0.52
CA LEU A 134 -18.36 -4.27 0.48
C LEU A 134 -19.18 -2.96 0.46
N GLY A 135 -18.86 -2.03 -0.43
CA GLY A 135 -19.52 -0.74 -0.48
C GLY A 135 -19.25 0.17 0.73
N GLN A 136 -18.15 -0.08 1.46
CA GLN A 136 -17.69 0.74 2.59
C GLN A 136 -16.81 1.91 2.13
N CYS A 137 -16.23 1.81 0.94
CA CYS A 137 -15.43 2.85 0.32
C CYS A 137 -16.05 3.17 -1.05
N LYS A 138 -16.59 4.38 -1.19
CA LYS A 138 -17.33 4.81 -2.38
C LYS A 138 -16.88 6.19 -2.83
N GLU A 139 -17.00 6.47 -4.11
CA GLU A 139 -16.68 7.78 -4.70
C GLU A 139 -17.53 8.90 -4.07
N GLU A 140 -18.81 8.64 -3.78
CA GLU A 140 -19.74 9.59 -3.17
C GLU A 140 -19.36 10.04 -1.75
N ASP A 141 -18.45 9.34 -1.07
CA ASP A 141 -17.92 9.72 0.25
C ASP A 141 -16.88 10.83 0.18
N PHE A 142 -16.51 11.25 -1.01
CA PHE A 142 -15.48 12.26 -1.25
C PHE A 142 -16.06 13.48 -1.97
N ASP A 143 -15.39 14.60 -1.80
CA ASP A 143 -15.62 15.83 -2.55
C ASP A 143 -14.41 16.15 -3.42
N LEU A 144 -14.64 16.74 -4.59
CA LEU A 144 -13.58 17.26 -5.43
C LEU A 144 -13.37 18.73 -5.10
N TYR A 145 -12.23 19.06 -4.49
CA TYR A 145 -11.84 20.40 -4.14
C TYR A 145 -10.50 20.76 -4.77
N ASP A 146 -10.44 21.81 -5.56
CA ASP A 146 -9.23 22.27 -6.24
C ASP A 146 -8.49 21.12 -7.00
N MET A 147 -9.24 20.38 -7.80
CA MET A 147 -8.79 19.20 -8.56
C MET A 147 -8.22 18.06 -7.69
N ARG A 148 -8.45 18.07 -6.40
CA ARG A 148 -8.03 17.01 -5.47
C ARG A 148 -9.25 16.40 -4.79
N TRP A 149 -9.26 15.09 -4.71
CA TRP A 149 -10.27 14.36 -3.95
C TRP A 149 -9.98 14.46 -2.46
N VAL A 150 -11.00 14.76 -1.68
CA VAL A 150 -10.92 14.91 -0.22
C VAL A 150 -12.05 14.11 0.41
N LEU A 151 -11.73 13.26 1.39
CA LEU A 151 -12.73 12.51 2.15
C LEU A 151 -13.62 13.48 2.95
N LYS A 152 -14.94 13.30 2.85
CA LYS A 152 -15.89 14.09 3.63
C LYS A 152 -15.65 13.91 5.13
N TYR A 153 -15.62 14.99 5.87
CA TYR A 153 -15.32 14.97 7.32
C TYR A 153 -16.17 13.96 8.10
N LYS A 154 -17.48 13.89 7.79
CA LYS A 154 -18.41 12.95 8.44
C LYS A 154 -18.07 11.48 8.21
N LYS A 155 -17.28 11.17 7.17
CA LYS A 155 -16.87 9.81 6.81
C LYS A 155 -15.53 9.39 7.44
N ASN A 156 -14.77 10.33 7.98
CA ASN A 156 -13.48 10.04 8.61
C ASN A 156 -13.54 8.89 9.62
N PRO A 157 -14.49 8.83 10.57
CA PRO A 157 -14.52 7.75 11.57
C PRO A 157 -14.66 6.36 10.93
N GLU A 158 -15.52 6.21 9.91
CA GLU A 158 -15.75 4.94 9.23
C GLU A 158 -14.48 4.45 8.52
N TYR A 159 -13.79 5.36 7.80
CA TYR A 159 -12.56 5.04 7.07
C TYR A 159 -11.40 4.72 8.00
N ILE A 160 -11.23 5.51 9.07
CA ILE A 160 -10.22 5.24 10.09
C ILE A 160 -10.48 3.87 10.74
N GLN A 161 -11.72 3.56 11.08
CA GLN A 161 -12.08 2.33 11.76
C GLN A 161 -11.71 1.08 10.93
N PHE A 162 -12.13 0.98 9.67
CA PHE A 162 -11.84 -0.22 8.89
C PHE A 162 -10.35 -0.34 8.51
N LEU A 163 -9.64 0.79 8.30
CA LEU A 163 -8.21 0.78 8.02
C LEU A 163 -7.41 0.39 9.27
N MET A 164 -7.71 1.02 10.41
CA MET A 164 -7.03 0.73 11.68
C MET A 164 -7.23 -0.73 12.09
N LYS A 165 -8.47 -1.21 11.98
CA LYS A 165 -8.78 -2.62 12.28
C LYS A 165 -7.92 -3.57 11.45
N ALA A 166 -7.77 -3.33 10.15
CA ALA A 166 -6.96 -4.17 9.29
C ALA A 166 -5.47 -4.14 9.65
N ILE A 167 -4.93 -2.97 10.05
CA ILE A 167 -3.52 -2.83 10.42
C ILE A 167 -3.23 -3.52 11.77
N LEU A 168 -4.13 -3.37 12.77
CA LEU A 168 -3.91 -3.88 14.12
C LEU A 168 -4.27 -5.37 14.28
N GLU A 169 -5.23 -5.88 13.50
CA GLU A 169 -5.70 -7.26 13.59
C GLU A 169 -5.09 -8.19 12.53
N TYR A 170 -4.11 -7.69 11.76
CA TYR A 170 -3.42 -8.53 10.78
C TYR A 170 -2.75 -9.71 11.49
N LYS A 171 -3.20 -10.92 11.13
CA LYS A 171 -2.58 -12.18 11.53
C LYS A 171 -2.00 -12.81 10.28
N GLU A 172 -0.73 -13.19 10.36
CA GLU A 172 -0.08 -13.99 9.32
C GLU A 172 -0.76 -15.36 9.13
#